data_fbeb3d80fd88c2fd9e98f12f130c5916
#
_entry.id   fbeb3d80fd88c2fd9e98f12f130c5916
#
_cell.length_a   1.000
_cell.length_b   1.000
_cell.length_c   1.000
_cell.angle_alpha   90.00
_cell.angle_beta   90.00
_cell.angle_gamma   90.00
#
_symmetry.space_group_name_H-M   'P 1'
#
loop_
_entity.id
_entity.type
_entity.pdbx_description
1 polymer ?
#
loop_
_entity_poly.entity_id
_entity_poly.type
_entity_poly.pdbx_seq_one_letter_code
_entity_poly.pdbx_strand_id
1 'polypeptide(L)'
;MVDLLTGESPHLAGYSIVRADDGLSVKRRAGFEYLHKAPYLKNKLCEPFVVTAPYLEEEQDKPIHLSRHQGNELDYIISGRLRFAYESHVEELGPGDVALYDSSRGHGMIAIGGEPCVFLAVTIPGPEII
;
A
#
# COMPACT_ATOMS: atom_id res chain seq x y z
N MET A 1 12.78 22.64 7.11
CA MET A 1 11.66 22.29 7.79
C MET A 1 10.82 23.38 8.26
N VAL A 2 11.03 24.50 7.74
CA VAL A 2 10.22 25.64 8.07
C VAL A 2 8.76 25.40 7.93
N ASP A 3 8.38 24.72 6.84
CA ASP A 3 6.97 24.50 6.59
C ASP A 3 6.29 23.72 7.69
N LEU A 4 7.01 22.78 8.26
CA LEU A 4 6.45 22.03 9.35
C LEU A 4 6.30 22.89 10.59
N LEU A 5 7.18 23.86 10.76
CA LEU A 5 7.12 24.72 11.89
C LEU A 5 5.97 25.71 11.81
N THR A 6 5.54 26.03 10.61
CA THR A 6 4.44 26.96 10.44
C THR A 6 3.09 26.32 10.65
N GLY A 7 3.06 24.99 10.71
CA GLY A 7 1.81 24.26 10.89
C GLY A 7 0.99 24.17 9.63
N GLU A 8 1.48 24.67 8.53
CA GLU A 8 0.79 24.53 7.26
C GLU A 8 1.15 23.18 6.65
N SER A 9 0.21 22.66 5.86
CA SER A 9 0.47 21.47 5.13
C SER A 9 1.51 21.80 4.07
N PRO A 10 2.74 21.35 4.23
CA PRO A 10 3.78 21.74 3.29
C PRO A 10 3.58 21.02 1.97
N HIS A 11 3.54 21.78 0.90
CA HIS A 11 3.49 21.24 -0.44
C HIS A 11 4.89 21.32 -1.02
N LEU A 12 5.65 20.26 -0.77
CA LEU A 12 7.04 20.20 -1.17
C LEU A 12 7.16 20.12 -2.68
N ALA A 13 8.07 20.91 -3.25
CA ALA A 13 8.32 20.89 -4.67
C ALA A 13 9.59 20.12 -4.94
N GLY A 14 9.52 19.13 -5.77
CA GLY A 14 10.67 18.39 -6.25
C GLY A 14 11.01 17.16 -5.47
N TYR A 15 10.96 17.17 -4.16
CA TYR A 15 11.28 15.97 -3.40
C TYR A 15 10.59 15.97 -2.03
N SER A 16 10.50 14.77 -1.46
CA SER A 16 9.94 14.58 -0.13
C SER A 16 10.73 13.49 0.56
N ILE A 17 11.05 13.69 1.83
CA ILE A 17 11.68 12.67 2.66
C ILE A 17 10.82 12.52 3.89
N VAL A 18 10.33 11.29 4.13
CA VAL A 18 9.56 10.96 5.32
C VAL A 18 10.32 9.85 6.04
N ARG A 19 10.69 10.14 7.29
CA ARG A 19 11.55 9.23 8.04
C ARG A 19 10.79 7.98 8.46
N ALA A 20 11.52 6.99 9.01
CA ALA A 20 11.03 5.63 9.23
C ALA A 20 9.67 5.56 9.93
N ASP A 21 9.50 6.31 11.01
CA ASP A 21 8.28 6.22 11.80
C ASP A 21 7.26 7.30 11.49
N ASP A 22 7.55 8.12 10.50
CA ASP A 22 6.69 9.25 10.15
C ASP A 22 5.86 8.95 8.93
N GLY A 23 4.87 9.78 8.70
CA GLY A 23 3.96 9.66 7.57
C GLY A 23 2.56 10.05 7.99
N LEU A 24 1.63 9.96 7.05
CA LEU A 24 0.23 10.30 7.30
C LEU A 24 -0.59 9.02 7.34
N SER A 25 -1.24 8.78 8.48
CA SER A 25 -2.11 7.62 8.62
C SER A 25 -3.36 7.84 7.78
N VAL A 26 -3.67 6.88 6.91
CA VAL A 26 -4.86 6.94 6.07
C VAL A 26 -5.58 5.60 6.15
N LYS A 27 -6.83 5.57 5.70
CA LYS A 27 -7.63 4.35 5.71
C LYS A 27 -7.93 3.94 4.28
N ARG A 28 -7.72 2.67 4.00
CA ARG A 28 -8.01 2.08 2.70
C ARG A 28 -8.77 0.76 2.93
N ARG A 29 -8.08 -0.37 2.88
CA ARG A 29 -8.69 -1.68 3.10
C ARG A 29 -8.98 -1.82 4.59
N ALA A 30 -10.17 -2.32 4.93
CA ALA A 30 -10.58 -2.45 6.33
C ALA A 30 -9.61 -3.36 7.10
N GLY A 31 -9.26 -2.92 8.30
CA GLY A 31 -8.39 -3.68 9.18
C GLY A 31 -6.90 -3.51 8.92
N PHE A 32 -6.51 -3.00 7.75
CA PHE A 32 -5.12 -2.74 7.44
C PHE A 32 -4.73 -1.36 7.93
N GLU A 33 -3.45 -1.19 8.24
CA GLU A 33 -2.89 0.11 8.60
C GLU A 33 -2.10 0.62 7.42
N TYR A 34 -2.35 1.88 7.04
CA TYR A 34 -1.66 2.52 5.92
C TYR A 34 -0.98 3.77 6.41
N LEU A 35 0.30 3.90 6.09
CA LEU A 35 1.07 5.10 6.40
C LEU A 35 1.57 5.67 5.09
N HIS A 36 1.02 6.81 4.68
CA HIS A 36 1.42 7.45 3.44
C HIS A 36 2.80 8.08 3.63
N LYS A 37 3.72 7.76 2.74
CA LYS A 37 5.11 8.16 2.90
C LYS A 37 5.52 9.36 2.04
N ALA A 38 4.58 9.98 1.33
CA ALA A 38 4.86 11.21 0.59
C ALA A 38 3.59 12.05 0.45
N PRO A 39 2.92 12.39 1.58
CA PRO A 39 1.60 13.01 1.47
C PRO A 39 1.60 14.43 0.92
N TYR A 40 2.73 15.14 1.03
CA TYR A 40 2.76 16.56 0.70
C TYR A 40 3.61 16.91 -0.52
N LEU A 41 4.08 15.93 -1.26
CA LEU A 41 4.84 16.21 -2.48
C LEU A 41 3.88 16.68 -3.57
N LYS A 42 4.21 17.81 -4.20
CA LYS A 42 3.40 18.36 -5.29
C LYS A 42 3.62 17.56 -6.57
N ASN A 43 2.56 17.40 -7.32
CA ASN A 43 2.63 16.78 -8.66
C ASN A 43 3.18 15.36 -8.65
N LYS A 44 2.97 14.64 -7.55
CA LYS A 44 3.46 13.26 -7.51
C LYS A 44 2.67 12.38 -8.46
N LEU A 45 3.37 11.44 -9.07
CA LEU A 45 2.78 10.51 -10.04
C LEU A 45 2.47 9.15 -9.43
N CYS A 46 2.74 8.99 -8.15
CA CYS A 46 2.46 7.75 -7.44
C CYS A 46 2.23 8.06 -5.98
N GLU A 47 1.61 7.11 -5.27
CA GLU A 47 1.33 7.25 -3.84
C GLU A 47 2.01 6.10 -3.10
N PRO A 48 3.07 6.36 -2.32
CA PRO A 48 3.75 5.30 -1.58
C PRO A 48 3.17 5.15 -0.18
N PHE A 49 2.84 3.90 0.18
CA PHE A 49 2.33 3.59 1.52
C PHE A 49 3.15 2.48 2.13
N VAL A 50 3.39 2.56 3.44
CA VAL A 50 3.80 1.38 4.18
C VAL A 50 2.53 0.79 4.77
N VAL A 51 2.25 -0.45 4.44
CA VAL A 51 1.01 -1.12 4.78
C VAL A 51 1.31 -2.25 5.74
N THR A 52 0.51 -2.35 6.80
CA THR A 52 0.58 -3.47 7.72
C THR A 52 -0.73 -4.23 7.62
N ALA A 53 -0.65 -5.46 7.13
CA ALA A 53 -1.79 -6.36 7.06
C ALA A 53 -1.79 -7.22 8.32
N PRO A 54 -2.87 -7.21 9.10
CA PRO A 54 -2.91 -8.02 10.32
C PRO A 54 -3.03 -9.49 9.99
N TYR A 55 -2.50 -10.35 10.84
CA TYR A 55 -2.77 -11.77 10.72
C TYR A 55 -4.06 -12.06 11.46
N LEU A 56 -5.04 -12.60 10.74
CA LEU A 56 -6.34 -12.96 11.33
C LEU A 56 -6.60 -14.43 11.04
N GLU A 57 -6.67 -15.22 12.10
CA GLU A 57 -6.86 -16.65 11.97
C GLU A 57 -8.17 -16.94 11.23
N GLU A 58 -9.20 -16.19 11.52
CA GLU A 58 -10.52 -16.41 10.94
C GLU A 58 -10.60 -16.13 9.43
N GLU A 59 -9.59 -15.45 8.88
CA GLU A 59 -9.60 -15.13 7.46
C GLU A 59 -8.87 -16.18 6.60
N GLN A 60 -8.16 -17.10 7.25
CA GLN A 60 -7.26 -18.00 6.52
C GLN A 60 -7.97 -18.94 5.56
N ASP A 61 -9.18 -19.34 5.89
CA ASP A 61 -9.94 -20.30 5.08
C ASP A 61 -11.06 -19.65 4.28
N LYS A 62 -11.15 -18.34 4.29
CA LYS A 62 -12.18 -17.62 3.56
C LYS A 62 -11.66 -17.10 2.24
N PRO A 63 -12.53 -16.88 1.26
CA PRO A 63 -12.12 -16.21 0.03
C PRO A 63 -11.61 -14.80 0.36
N ILE A 64 -10.54 -14.40 -0.31
CA ILE A 64 -9.97 -13.07 -0.11
C ILE A 64 -10.87 -12.04 -0.79
N HIS A 65 -11.23 -10.99 -0.05
CA HIS A 65 -12.03 -9.91 -0.61
C HIS A 65 -11.23 -9.15 -1.66
N LEU A 66 -11.81 -9.01 -2.85
CA LEU A 66 -11.14 -8.33 -3.96
C LEU A 66 -11.66 -6.90 -4.10
N SER A 67 -10.77 -5.98 -4.37
CA SER A 67 -11.10 -4.60 -4.64
C SER A 67 -10.42 -4.16 -5.93
N ARG A 68 -10.74 -2.96 -6.41
CA ARG A 68 -10.21 -2.44 -7.67
C ARG A 68 -9.97 -0.96 -7.54
N HIS A 69 -8.94 -0.48 -8.24
CA HIS A 69 -8.74 0.95 -8.45
C HIS A 69 -7.96 1.14 -9.74
N GLN A 70 -8.14 2.29 -10.38
CA GLN A 70 -7.50 2.55 -11.66
C GLN A 70 -5.99 2.65 -11.53
N GLY A 71 -5.28 2.20 -12.54
CA GLY A 71 -3.84 2.33 -12.62
C GLY A 71 -3.12 1.04 -12.31
N ASN A 72 -1.94 1.18 -11.75
CA ASN A 72 -1.11 0.06 -11.34
C ASN A 72 -0.80 0.14 -9.86
N GLU A 73 -0.43 -0.99 -9.29
CA GLU A 73 0.07 -1.02 -7.92
C GLU A 73 1.29 -1.93 -7.88
N LEU A 74 2.29 -1.50 -7.11
CA LEU A 74 3.48 -2.29 -6.84
C LEU A 74 3.53 -2.56 -5.35
N ASP A 75 3.63 -3.83 -4.97
CA ASP A 75 3.75 -4.22 -3.56
C ASP A 75 5.07 -4.93 -3.37
N TYR A 76 5.91 -4.40 -2.50
CA TYR A 76 7.20 -4.97 -2.14
C TYR A 76 7.14 -5.45 -0.70
N ILE A 77 7.32 -6.74 -0.47
CA ILE A 77 7.17 -7.33 0.86
C ILE A 77 8.41 -7.03 1.69
N ILE A 78 8.20 -6.40 2.84
CA ILE A 78 9.28 -6.04 3.76
C ILE A 78 9.45 -7.12 4.82
N SER A 79 8.36 -7.54 5.46
CA SER A 79 8.42 -8.57 6.48
C SER A 79 7.12 -9.34 6.53
N GLY A 80 7.17 -10.57 7.01
CA GLY A 80 6.00 -11.43 7.07
C GLY A 80 5.74 -12.08 5.73
N ARG A 81 4.58 -12.73 5.62
CA ARG A 81 4.18 -13.42 4.39
C ARG A 81 2.78 -13.00 4.03
N LEU A 82 2.52 -12.94 2.73
CA LEU A 82 1.26 -12.45 2.20
C LEU A 82 0.69 -13.46 1.22
N ARG A 83 -0.62 -13.70 1.30
CA ARG A 83 -1.33 -14.44 0.25
C ARG A 83 -2.00 -13.39 -0.61
N PHE A 84 -1.60 -13.34 -1.87
CA PHE A 84 -2.06 -12.35 -2.83
C PHE A 84 -3.02 -13.01 -3.80
N ALA A 85 -4.20 -12.42 -3.96
CA ALA A 85 -5.21 -12.92 -4.90
C ALA A 85 -5.37 -11.90 -6.02
N TYR A 86 -5.30 -12.38 -7.26
CA TYR A 86 -5.48 -11.55 -8.43
C TYR A 86 -6.45 -12.27 -9.36
N GLU A 87 -7.69 -11.82 -9.38
CA GLU A 87 -8.79 -12.48 -10.04
C GLU A 87 -8.90 -13.92 -9.54
N SER A 88 -8.67 -14.91 -10.38
CA SER A 88 -8.76 -16.31 -9.96
C SER A 88 -7.42 -16.92 -9.54
N HIS A 89 -6.35 -16.12 -9.58
CA HIS A 89 -5.01 -16.59 -9.23
C HIS A 89 -4.68 -16.25 -7.78
N VAL A 90 -3.95 -17.13 -7.11
CA VAL A 90 -3.51 -16.91 -5.74
C VAL A 90 -2.03 -17.27 -5.64
N GLU A 91 -1.24 -16.36 -5.07
CA GLU A 91 0.20 -16.56 -4.92
C GLU A 91 0.59 -16.22 -3.49
N GLU A 92 1.64 -16.86 -2.99
CA GLU A 92 2.19 -16.52 -1.67
C GLU A 92 3.49 -15.79 -1.86
N LEU A 93 3.63 -14.67 -1.16
CA LEU A 93 4.78 -13.79 -1.26
C LEU A 93 5.48 -13.68 0.08
N GLY A 94 6.80 -13.53 0.05
CA GLY A 94 7.60 -13.33 1.25
C GLY A 94 8.55 -12.16 1.09
N PRO A 95 9.34 -11.87 2.12
CA PRO A 95 10.23 -10.70 2.10
C PRO A 95 11.10 -10.67 0.86
N GLY A 96 11.14 -9.50 0.22
CA GLY A 96 11.91 -9.30 -1.01
C GLY A 96 11.13 -9.54 -2.29
N ASP A 97 9.96 -10.16 -2.20
CA ASP A 97 9.14 -10.39 -3.40
C ASP A 97 8.41 -9.11 -3.79
N VAL A 98 8.17 -8.97 -5.09
CA VAL A 98 7.49 -7.80 -5.65
C VAL A 98 6.35 -8.28 -6.54
N ALA A 99 5.17 -7.68 -6.33
CA ALA A 99 4.04 -7.85 -7.24
C ALA A 99 3.76 -6.50 -7.89
N LEU A 100 3.69 -6.49 -9.22
CA LEU A 100 3.31 -5.29 -9.96
C LEU A 100 2.15 -5.69 -10.86
N TYR A 101 1.03 -4.99 -10.75
CA TYR A 101 -0.17 -5.43 -11.42
C TYR A 101 -1.07 -4.28 -11.83
N ASP A 102 -1.96 -4.60 -12.76
CA ASP A 102 -3.03 -3.72 -13.19
C ASP A 102 -4.10 -3.76 -12.09
N SER A 103 -4.17 -2.69 -11.32
CA SER A 103 -5.06 -2.65 -10.15
C SER A 103 -6.52 -2.40 -10.50
N SER A 104 -6.84 -2.21 -11.78
CA SER A 104 -8.23 -2.09 -12.20
C SER A 104 -8.93 -3.43 -12.23
N ARG A 105 -8.18 -4.53 -12.06
CA ARG A 105 -8.74 -5.88 -11.97
C ARG A 105 -8.77 -6.30 -10.50
N GLY A 106 -9.68 -7.22 -10.17
CA GLY A 106 -9.90 -7.60 -8.79
C GLY A 106 -8.65 -8.15 -8.12
N HIS A 107 -8.27 -7.57 -6.99
CA HIS A 107 -7.09 -7.99 -6.25
C HIS A 107 -7.33 -7.83 -4.75
N GLY A 108 -6.61 -8.60 -3.97
CA GLY A 108 -6.70 -8.54 -2.53
C GLY A 108 -5.58 -9.35 -1.89
N MET A 109 -5.47 -9.27 -0.58
CA MET A 109 -4.41 -9.97 0.11
C MET A 109 -4.76 -10.14 1.59
N ILE A 110 -4.14 -11.14 2.19
CA ILE A 110 -4.19 -11.34 3.64
C ILE A 110 -2.80 -11.76 4.11
N ALA A 111 -2.48 -11.44 5.35
CA ALA A 111 -1.26 -11.96 5.96
C ALA A 111 -1.45 -13.43 6.31
N ILE A 112 -0.40 -14.22 6.14
CA ILE A 112 -0.40 -15.64 6.47
C ILE A 112 0.82 -15.93 7.32
N GLY A 113 0.87 -17.13 7.88
CA GLY A 113 2.04 -17.56 8.64
C GLY A 113 2.06 -17.12 10.09
N GLY A 114 0.96 -16.62 10.62
CA GLY A 114 0.83 -16.33 12.04
C GLY A 114 1.34 -14.96 12.48
N GLU A 115 1.78 -14.11 11.54
CA GLU A 115 2.33 -12.79 11.85
C GLU A 115 1.78 -11.76 10.90
N PRO A 116 1.75 -10.49 11.29
CA PRO A 116 1.39 -9.43 10.36
C PRO A 116 2.39 -9.38 9.19
N CYS A 117 1.93 -8.89 8.06
CA CYS A 117 2.80 -8.68 6.90
C CYS A 117 2.92 -7.19 6.66
N VAL A 118 4.15 -6.71 6.52
CA VAL A 118 4.43 -5.31 6.22
C VAL A 118 4.96 -5.24 4.79
N PHE A 119 4.38 -4.37 3.99
CA PHE A 119 4.84 -4.21 2.61
C PHE A 119 4.73 -2.75 2.19
N LEU A 120 5.58 -2.38 1.23
CA LEU A 120 5.52 -1.08 0.59
C LEU A 120 4.58 -1.19 -0.59
N ALA A 121 3.51 -0.41 -0.57
CA ALA A 121 2.54 -0.37 -1.67
C ALA A 121 2.69 0.97 -2.37
N VAL A 122 2.93 0.93 -3.69
CA VAL A 122 3.02 2.14 -4.48
C VAL A 122 1.88 2.08 -5.49
N THR A 123 0.94 3.02 -5.37
CA THR A 123 -0.15 3.09 -6.34
C THR A 123 0.17 4.15 -7.37
N ILE A 124 -0.05 3.82 -8.63
CA ILE A 124 0.21 4.68 -9.77
C ILE A 124 -1.13 4.89 -10.45
N PRO A 125 -1.65 6.13 -10.49
CA PRO A 125 -2.98 6.34 -11.05
C PRO A 125 -3.00 6.09 -12.55
N GLY A 126 -4.15 5.66 -13.03
CA GLY A 126 -4.33 5.45 -14.45
C GLY A 126 -4.45 6.79 -15.17
N PRO A 127 -4.45 6.75 -16.50
CA PRO A 127 -4.59 7.97 -17.29
C PRO A 127 -5.98 8.56 -17.04
N GLU A 128 -6.03 9.89 -17.07
CA GLU A 128 -7.31 10.57 -16.95
C GLU A 128 -8.14 10.34 -18.19
N ILE A 129 -9.42 10.17 -17.96
CA ILE A 129 -10.36 10.04 -19.06
C ILE A 129 -11.02 11.41 -19.24
N ILE A 130 -10.84 11.97 -20.41
CA ILE A 130 -11.35 13.31 -20.70
C ILE A 130 -12.59 13.21 -21.56
#